data_ccfcacd5f76d01b630159b7591e17ecd
#
_entry.id   ccfcacd5f76d01b630159b7591e17ecd
#
_cell.length_a   1.000
_cell.length_b   1.000
_cell.length_c   1.000
_cell.angle_alpha   90.00
_cell.angle_beta   90.00
_cell.angle_gamma   90.00
#
_symmetry.space_group_name_H-M   'P 1'
#
loop_
_entity.id
_entity.type
_entity.pdbx_description
1 polymer ?
#
loop_
_entity_poly.entity_id
_entity_poly.type
_entity_poly.pdbx_seq_one_letter_code
_entity_poly.pdbx_strand_id
1 'polypeptide(L)'
;MCIRDSDMTIPIGSRVALVGRTGSGKTTLAHLILGLFRPTDGVLTLDGVPLTDIEMPAWQANCALVPQDIQLLDASLRENVAFGCDSEDIDDSQVWAALEASQFNDVVVSMPYGLFTMIGENGVELSGGQRQRLSLARAFYRDAKVLVLDEATSALDSKTEHDVMQALDLVGRRCTTIVIAHRLSTVRKCDRIFEVENGRIKAVGDFE
;
A
#
# COMPACT_ATOMS: atom_id res chain seq x y z
N MET A 1 -15.47 -9.38 -11.29
CA MET A 1 -15.72 -10.45 -10.31
C MET A 1 -16.33 -9.79 -9.09
N CYS A 2 -17.38 -10.34 -8.51
CA CYS A 2 -18.08 -9.71 -7.38
C CYS A 2 -17.63 -10.39 -6.08
N ILE A 3 -17.49 -9.62 -5.00
CA ILE A 3 -17.38 -10.13 -3.63
C ILE A 3 -18.83 -10.38 -3.17
N ARG A 4 -19.11 -11.55 -2.60
CA ARG A 4 -20.46 -11.97 -2.21
C ARG A 4 -20.43 -12.63 -0.84
N ASP A 5 -21.50 -12.41 -0.04
CA ASP A 5 -21.77 -13.12 1.22
C ASP A 5 -20.50 -13.19 2.11
N SER A 6 -19.84 -12.05 2.32
CA SER A 6 -18.58 -11.99 3.06
C SER A 6 -18.66 -10.93 4.13
N ASP A 7 -18.51 -11.35 5.39
CA ASP A 7 -18.29 -10.46 6.52
C ASP A 7 -16.80 -10.46 6.89
N MET A 8 -16.22 -9.27 7.03
CA MET A 8 -14.81 -9.09 7.35
C MET A 8 -14.64 -7.97 8.37
N THR A 9 -13.95 -8.27 9.44
CA THR A 9 -13.56 -7.28 10.44
C THR A 9 -12.04 -7.22 10.53
N ILE A 10 -11.49 -6.02 10.31
CA ILE A 10 -10.05 -5.73 10.42
C ILE A 10 -9.85 -4.85 11.65
N PRO A 11 -9.16 -5.34 12.69
CA PRO A 11 -8.85 -4.52 13.86
C PRO A 11 -7.89 -3.37 13.50
N ILE A 12 -8.09 -2.21 14.10
CA ILE A 12 -7.20 -1.06 13.93
C ILE A 12 -5.78 -1.44 14.36
N GLY A 13 -4.79 -1.02 13.58
CA GLY A 13 -3.39 -1.30 13.83
C GLY A 13 -2.97 -2.75 13.62
N SER A 14 -3.86 -3.61 13.11
CA SER A 14 -3.50 -4.98 12.74
C SER A 14 -2.90 -5.06 11.34
N ARG A 15 -2.11 -6.11 11.12
CA ARG A 15 -1.65 -6.51 9.80
C ARG A 15 -2.41 -7.76 9.36
N VAL A 16 -3.13 -7.66 8.27
CA VAL A 16 -3.92 -8.78 7.75
C VAL A 16 -3.47 -9.18 6.35
N ALA A 17 -3.47 -10.49 6.09
CA ALA A 17 -3.16 -11.02 4.77
C ALA A 17 -4.45 -11.42 4.03
N LEU A 18 -4.53 -11.05 2.75
CA LEU A 18 -5.50 -11.60 1.80
C LEU A 18 -4.78 -12.62 0.93
N VAL A 19 -5.14 -13.88 1.07
CA VAL A 19 -4.57 -14.99 0.30
C VAL A 19 -5.63 -15.64 -0.60
N GLY A 20 -5.19 -16.35 -1.62
CA GLY A 20 -6.07 -17.03 -2.56
C GLY A 20 -5.52 -17.01 -3.99
N ARG A 21 -6.12 -17.79 -4.89
CA ARG A 21 -5.67 -17.89 -6.28
C ARG A 21 -5.79 -16.56 -7.03
N THR A 22 -5.00 -16.40 -8.08
CA THR A 22 -5.17 -15.26 -9.01
C THR A 22 -6.61 -15.23 -9.53
N GLY A 23 -7.23 -14.04 -9.57
CA GLY A 23 -8.62 -13.87 -9.95
C GLY A 23 -9.65 -14.24 -8.87
N SER A 24 -9.27 -14.60 -7.64
CA SER A 24 -10.20 -14.93 -6.56
C SER A 24 -11.01 -13.74 -6.03
N GLY A 25 -10.56 -12.49 -6.28
CA GLY A 25 -11.23 -11.25 -5.85
C GLY A 25 -10.46 -10.43 -4.80
N LYS A 26 -9.21 -10.78 -4.46
CA LYS A 26 -8.39 -10.08 -3.45
C LYS A 26 -8.25 -8.58 -3.74
N THR A 27 -7.80 -8.23 -4.94
CA THR A 27 -7.66 -6.82 -5.37
C THR A 27 -9.00 -6.09 -5.39
N THR A 28 -10.08 -6.75 -5.79
CA THR A 28 -11.43 -6.17 -5.74
C THR A 28 -11.85 -5.88 -4.29
N LEU A 29 -11.59 -6.81 -3.37
CA LEU A 29 -11.86 -6.61 -1.94
C LEU A 29 -11.02 -5.45 -1.38
N ALA A 30 -9.74 -5.38 -1.73
CA ALA A 30 -8.87 -4.26 -1.34
C ALA A 30 -9.40 -2.91 -1.86
N HIS A 31 -9.86 -2.85 -3.10
CA HIS A 31 -10.45 -1.63 -3.67
C HIS A 31 -11.78 -1.25 -3.00
N LEU A 32 -12.59 -2.21 -2.56
CA LEU A 32 -13.78 -1.94 -1.74
C LEU A 32 -13.40 -1.36 -0.39
N ILE A 33 -12.41 -1.93 0.30
CA ILE A 33 -11.91 -1.42 1.59
C ILE A 33 -11.38 0.01 1.45
N LEU A 34 -10.64 0.31 0.39
CA LEU A 34 -10.14 1.65 0.11
C LEU A 34 -11.23 2.65 -0.34
N GLY A 35 -12.46 2.18 -0.55
CA GLY A 35 -13.55 3.02 -1.06
C GLY A 35 -13.38 3.42 -2.54
N LEU A 36 -12.49 2.75 -3.29
CA LEU A 36 -12.33 2.98 -4.73
C LEU A 36 -13.49 2.37 -5.55
N PHE A 37 -14.10 1.32 -5.01
CA PHE A 37 -15.34 0.73 -5.54
C PHE A 37 -16.43 0.84 -4.48
N ARG A 38 -17.66 1.02 -4.93
CA ARG A 38 -18.83 0.94 -4.08
C ARG A 38 -19.36 -0.49 -4.04
N PRO A 39 -19.71 -1.01 -2.87
CA PRO A 39 -20.41 -2.29 -2.82
C PRO A 39 -21.77 -2.17 -3.53
N THR A 40 -22.14 -3.18 -4.31
CA THR A 40 -23.46 -3.28 -4.94
C THR A 40 -24.50 -3.76 -3.94
N ASP A 41 -24.06 -4.43 -2.90
CA ASP A 41 -24.86 -4.90 -1.77
C ASP A 41 -23.97 -4.97 -0.53
N GLY A 42 -24.55 -4.83 0.67
CA GLY A 42 -23.79 -4.71 1.91
C GLY A 42 -23.27 -3.30 2.17
N VAL A 43 -22.41 -3.18 3.17
CA VAL A 43 -21.94 -1.87 3.67
C VAL A 43 -20.49 -1.96 4.12
N LEU A 44 -19.73 -0.89 3.87
CA LEU A 44 -18.42 -0.67 4.50
C LEU A 44 -18.65 0.18 5.76
N THR A 45 -18.15 -0.29 6.89
CA THR A 45 -18.26 0.42 8.16
C THR A 45 -16.89 0.75 8.75
N LEU A 46 -16.80 1.88 9.44
CA LEU A 46 -15.67 2.24 10.29
C LEU A 46 -16.17 2.33 11.73
N ASP A 47 -15.63 1.50 12.63
CA ASP A 47 -16.06 1.39 14.03
C ASP A 47 -17.59 1.17 14.18
N GLY A 48 -18.17 0.38 13.28
CA GLY A 48 -19.59 0.08 13.25
C GLY A 48 -20.49 1.15 12.61
N VAL A 49 -19.91 2.29 12.20
CA VAL A 49 -20.62 3.37 11.52
C VAL A 49 -20.47 3.20 10.00
N PRO A 50 -21.57 3.13 9.24
CA PRO A 50 -21.50 3.06 7.79
C PRO A 50 -20.78 4.27 7.17
N LEU A 51 -19.85 4.00 6.24
CA LEU A 51 -19.22 5.05 5.44
C LEU A 51 -20.14 5.42 4.28
N THR A 52 -20.64 6.64 4.34
CA THR A 52 -21.47 7.23 3.29
C THR A 52 -20.62 7.98 2.26
N ASP A 53 -21.25 8.50 1.23
CA ASP A 53 -20.58 9.32 0.21
C ASP A 53 -19.97 10.61 0.78
N ILE A 54 -20.46 11.08 1.93
CA ILE A 54 -19.96 12.28 2.60
C ILE A 54 -18.63 11.99 3.31
N GLU A 55 -18.52 10.84 3.99
CA GLU A 55 -17.31 10.46 4.72
C GLU A 55 -16.24 9.81 3.82
N MET A 56 -16.64 9.35 2.63
CA MET A 56 -15.73 8.61 1.74
C MET A 56 -14.46 9.39 1.36
N PRO A 57 -14.49 10.70 1.03
CA PRO A 57 -13.26 11.45 0.75
C PRO A 57 -12.32 11.52 1.96
N ALA A 58 -12.87 11.69 3.17
CA ALA A 58 -12.08 11.69 4.39
C ALA A 58 -11.48 10.31 4.69
N TRP A 59 -12.23 9.22 4.42
CA TRP A 59 -11.71 7.85 4.50
C TRP A 59 -10.56 7.65 3.52
N GLN A 60 -10.74 7.97 2.25
CA GLN A 60 -9.72 7.83 1.20
C GLN A 60 -8.47 8.65 1.49
N ALA A 61 -8.61 9.84 2.12
CA ALA A 61 -7.47 10.67 2.53
C ALA A 61 -6.58 9.97 3.58
N ASN A 62 -7.14 9.05 4.36
CA ASN A 62 -6.43 8.24 5.35
C ASN A 62 -5.94 6.90 4.80
N CYS A 63 -6.18 6.61 3.53
CA CYS A 63 -5.80 5.35 2.89
C CYS A 63 -4.65 5.55 1.91
N ALA A 64 -3.78 4.54 1.79
CA ALA A 64 -2.79 4.45 0.72
C ALA A 64 -2.81 3.06 0.10
N LEU A 65 -2.60 3.03 -1.21
CA LEU A 65 -2.41 1.82 -2.00
C LEU A 65 -0.99 1.80 -2.56
N VAL A 66 -0.28 0.71 -2.30
CA VAL A 66 0.94 0.36 -3.01
C VAL A 66 0.57 -0.71 -4.03
N PRO A 67 0.38 -0.34 -5.30
CA PRO A 67 -0.05 -1.28 -6.34
C PRO A 67 1.10 -2.18 -6.78
N GLN A 68 0.77 -3.25 -7.50
CA GLN A 68 1.75 -4.13 -8.14
C GLN A 68 2.63 -3.36 -9.15
N ASP A 69 2.00 -2.51 -9.96
CA ASP A 69 2.68 -1.66 -10.95
C ASP A 69 2.42 -0.17 -10.62
N ILE A 70 3.50 0.56 -10.40
CA ILE A 70 3.43 2.00 -10.13
C ILE A 70 3.48 2.79 -11.43
N GLN A 71 2.61 3.79 -11.55
CA GLN A 71 2.72 4.84 -12.57
C GLN A 71 3.60 5.97 -12.04
N LEU A 72 4.61 6.33 -12.81
CA LEU A 72 5.47 7.49 -12.53
C LEU A 72 4.92 8.73 -13.22
N LEU A 73 4.98 9.86 -12.51
CA LEU A 73 4.81 11.16 -13.16
C LEU A 73 6.09 11.53 -13.89
N ASP A 74 5.97 12.18 -15.02
CA ASP A 74 7.08 12.85 -15.71
C ASP A 74 7.41 14.15 -14.96
N ALA A 75 8.03 14.00 -13.80
CA ALA A 75 8.29 15.04 -12.82
C ALA A 75 9.52 14.68 -11.97
N SER A 76 9.92 15.54 -11.04
CA SER A 76 11.02 15.26 -10.13
C SER A 76 10.72 14.07 -9.21
N LEU A 77 11.77 13.45 -8.66
CA LEU A 77 11.63 12.42 -7.63
C LEU A 77 10.84 12.95 -6.42
N ARG A 78 11.10 14.19 -6.02
CA ARG A 78 10.39 14.91 -4.95
C ARG A 78 8.88 14.91 -5.15
N GLU A 79 8.43 15.34 -6.33
CA GLU A 79 7.01 15.39 -6.70
C GLU A 79 6.41 14.00 -6.87
N ASN A 80 7.20 13.04 -7.31
CA ASN A 80 6.79 11.64 -7.38
C ASN A 80 6.58 11.02 -5.99
N VAL A 81 7.38 11.35 -4.99
CA VAL A 81 7.17 10.90 -3.60
C VAL A 81 5.94 11.59 -3.00
N ALA A 82 5.86 12.90 -3.13
CA ALA A 82 4.76 13.72 -2.62
C ALA A 82 3.55 13.75 -3.58
N PHE A 83 3.27 12.62 -4.22
CA PHE A 83 2.21 12.49 -5.21
C PHE A 83 0.86 13.04 -4.75
N GLY A 84 0.34 14.02 -5.49
CA GLY A 84 -0.94 14.67 -5.20
C GLY A 84 -0.85 15.89 -4.28
N CYS A 85 0.38 16.33 -3.93
CA CYS A 85 0.62 17.60 -3.27
C CYS A 85 1.01 18.68 -4.30
N ASP A 86 0.62 19.92 -4.05
CA ASP A 86 1.13 21.04 -4.82
C ASP A 86 2.62 21.24 -4.54
N SER A 87 3.40 21.62 -5.55
CA SER A 87 4.87 21.68 -5.46
C SER A 87 5.38 22.61 -4.34
N GLU A 88 4.59 23.64 -4.01
CA GLU A 88 4.89 24.63 -2.96
C GLU A 88 4.66 24.07 -1.55
N ASP A 89 3.78 23.07 -1.40
CA ASP A 89 3.39 22.48 -0.12
C ASP A 89 4.20 21.21 0.24
N ILE A 90 5.12 20.79 -0.63
CA ILE A 90 5.93 19.60 -0.38
C ILE A 90 6.97 19.87 0.72
N ASP A 91 6.94 19.08 1.78
CA ASP A 91 7.95 19.09 2.83
C ASP A 91 9.10 18.12 2.50
N ASP A 92 10.26 18.67 2.16
CA ASP A 92 11.45 17.90 1.80
C ASP A 92 11.95 17.01 2.95
N SER A 93 11.75 17.39 4.21
CA SER A 93 12.12 16.57 5.35
C SER A 93 11.27 15.30 5.44
N GLN A 94 9.97 15.40 5.16
CA GLN A 94 9.07 14.25 5.06
C GLN A 94 9.38 13.40 3.83
N VAL A 95 9.76 14.02 2.70
CA VAL A 95 10.23 13.28 1.50
C VAL A 95 11.43 12.42 1.84
N TRP A 96 12.45 12.98 2.52
CA TRP A 96 13.64 12.23 2.93
C TRP A 96 13.29 11.10 3.91
N ALA A 97 12.44 11.35 4.90
CA ALA A 97 12.01 10.33 5.86
C ALA A 97 11.26 9.17 5.16
N ALA A 98 10.43 9.49 4.18
CA ALA A 98 9.72 8.48 3.39
C ALA A 98 10.67 7.64 2.51
N LEU A 99 11.67 8.28 1.89
CA LEU A 99 12.69 7.60 1.09
C LEU A 99 13.58 6.70 1.95
N GLU A 100 13.95 7.14 3.15
CA GLU A 100 14.70 6.34 4.11
C GLU A 100 13.90 5.11 4.54
N ALA A 101 12.64 5.30 4.95
CA ALA A 101 11.76 4.20 5.35
C ALA A 101 11.53 3.19 4.23
N SER A 102 11.53 3.62 2.96
CA SER A 102 11.40 2.74 1.79
C SER A 102 12.73 2.17 1.28
N GLN A 103 13.84 2.41 1.98
CA GLN A 103 15.20 1.97 1.60
C GLN A 103 15.64 2.53 0.22
N PHE A 104 15.27 3.79 -0.09
CA PHE A 104 15.54 4.40 -1.39
C PHE A 104 16.71 5.38 -1.38
N ASN A 105 17.31 5.69 -0.22
CA ASN A 105 18.34 6.70 -0.06
C ASN A 105 19.58 6.47 -0.92
N ASP A 106 20.02 5.22 -1.05
CA ASP A 106 21.16 4.83 -1.88
C ASP A 106 20.94 5.21 -3.35
N VAL A 107 19.70 5.07 -3.83
CA VAL A 107 19.32 5.43 -5.19
C VAL A 107 19.35 6.95 -5.36
N VAL A 108 18.77 7.70 -4.41
CA VAL A 108 18.74 9.18 -4.48
C VAL A 108 20.15 9.77 -4.50
N VAL A 109 21.06 9.25 -3.64
CA VAL A 109 22.46 9.70 -3.59
C VAL A 109 23.19 9.47 -4.92
N SER A 110 22.83 8.45 -5.66
CA SER A 110 23.41 8.16 -6.99
C SER A 110 22.82 9.00 -8.12
N MET A 111 21.73 9.73 -7.87
CA MET A 111 21.06 10.56 -8.88
C MET A 111 21.75 11.92 -9.07
N PRO A 112 21.82 12.45 -10.32
CA PRO A 112 22.61 13.64 -10.61
C PRO A 112 22.12 14.91 -9.91
N TYR A 113 20.83 15.02 -9.61
CA TYR A 113 20.21 16.18 -8.95
C TYR A 113 19.45 15.79 -7.67
N GLY A 114 19.75 14.60 -7.08
CA GLY A 114 19.09 14.12 -5.88
C GLY A 114 17.56 14.13 -6.00
N LEU A 115 16.86 14.79 -5.07
CA LEU A 115 15.40 14.90 -5.07
C LEU A 115 14.81 15.60 -6.32
N PHE A 116 15.59 16.47 -6.95
CA PHE A 116 15.17 17.23 -8.14
C PHE A 116 15.47 16.52 -9.46
N THR A 117 15.96 15.28 -9.39
CA THR A 117 16.15 14.46 -10.59
C THR A 117 14.80 14.14 -11.23
N MET A 118 14.66 14.46 -12.51
CA MET A 118 13.48 14.09 -13.30
C MET A 118 13.44 12.59 -13.51
N ILE A 119 12.30 11.99 -13.21
CA ILE A 119 11.99 10.55 -13.43
C ILE A 119 10.70 10.46 -14.24
N GLY A 120 10.42 9.30 -14.83
CA GLY A 120 9.26 9.10 -15.70
C GLY A 120 9.68 8.77 -17.11
N GLU A 121 8.81 9.03 -18.08
CA GLU A 121 9.06 8.67 -19.49
C GLU A 121 10.26 9.42 -20.11
N ASN A 122 10.47 10.68 -19.69
CA ASN A 122 11.53 11.55 -20.21
C ASN A 122 12.69 11.74 -19.23
N GLY A 123 12.71 11.01 -18.12
CA GLY A 123 13.70 11.15 -17.06
C GLY A 123 14.55 9.90 -16.85
N VAL A 124 15.14 9.81 -15.66
CA VAL A 124 15.91 8.62 -15.25
C VAL A 124 14.99 7.41 -15.12
N GLU A 125 15.34 6.35 -15.83
CA GLU A 125 14.60 5.10 -15.76
C GLU A 125 14.89 4.34 -14.44
N LEU A 126 13.83 3.94 -13.74
CA LEU A 126 13.93 3.15 -12.51
C LEU A 126 13.73 1.66 -12.79
N SER A 127 14.53 0.82 -12.13
CA SER A 127 14.31 -0.63 -12.14
C SER A 127 12.97 -1.00 -11.47
N GLY A 128 12.47 -2.22 -11.69
CA GLY A 128 11.23 -2.70 -11.06
C GLY A 128 11.26 -2.61 -9.53
N GLY A 129 12.37 -3.01 -8.90
CA GLY A 129 12.54 -2.89 -7.44
C GLY A 129 12.62 -1.44 -6.96
N GLN A 130 13.26 -0.55 -7.73
CA GLN A 130 13.27 0.88 -7.42
C GLN A 130 11.87 1.48 -7.53
N ARG A 131 11.11 1.13 -8.56
CA ARG A 131 9.70 1.56 -8.68
C ARG A 131 8.86 1.11 -7.48
N GLN A 132 9.00 -0.14 -7.03
CA GLN A 132 8.28 -0.62 -5.85
C GLN A 132 8.67 0.14 -4.57
N ARG A 133 9.97 0.39 -4.34
CA ARG A 133 10.43 1.21 -3.19
C ARG A 133 9.89 2.64 -3.25
N LEU A 134 9.83 3.24 -4.43
CA LEU A 134 9.22 4.56 -4.61
C LEU A 134 7.71 4.56 -4.31
N SER A 135 6.99 3.51 -4.70
CA SER A 135 5.57 3.35 -4.36
C SER A 135 5.35 3.28 -2.84
N LEU A 136 6.25 2.59 -2.14
CA LEU A 136 6.25 2.57 -0.67
C LEU A 136 6.57 3.95 -0.07
N ALA A 137 7.53 4.69 -0.65
CA ALA A 137 7.83 6.06 -0.22
C ALA A 137 6.60 6.97 -0.35
N ARG A 138 5.83 6.88 -1.43
CA ARG A 138 4.55 7.61 -1.57
C ARG A 138 3.58 7.33 -0.43
N ALA A 139 3.45 6.06 -0.05
CA ALA A 139 2.56 5.66 1.02
C ALA A 139 3.04 6.17 2.40
N PHE A 140 4.35 6.15 2.64
CA PHE A 140 4.95 6.67 3.88
C PHE A 140 4.87 8.19 3.97
N TYR A 141 5.11 8.91 2.87
CA TYR A 141 4.95 10.37 2.82
C TYR A 141 3.52 10.80 3.19
N ARG A 142 2.52 10.03 2.77
CA ARG A 142 1.12 10.31 3.03
C ARG A 142 0.69 10.07 4.49
N ASP A 143 1.51 9.44 5.33
CA ASP A 143 1.20 9.01 6.71
C ASP A 143 -0.17 8.33 6.83
N ALA A 144 -0.47 7.44 5.90
CA ALA A 144 -1.76 6.76 5.81
C ALA A 144 -2.05 5.92 7.06
N LYS A 145 -3.30 5.91 7.51
CA LYS A 145 -3.77 5.10 8.65
C LYS A 145 -4.20 3.69 8.22
N VAL A 146 -4.50 3.53 6.93
CA VAL A 146 -4.77 2.24 6.29
C VAL A 146 -3.89 2.10 5.05
N LEU A 147 -3.11 1.05 5.01
CA LEU A 147 -2.18 0.76 3.92
C LEU A 147 -2.54 -0.57 3.27
N VAL A 148 -2.78 -0.55 1.97
CA VAL A 148 -2.94 -1.77 1.17
C VAL A 148 -1.68 -1.99 0.35
N LEU A 149 -1.09 -3.17 0.48
CA LEU A 149 0.07 -3.63 -0.28
C LEU A 149 -0.40 -4.71 -1.27
N ASP A 150 -0.51 -4.36 -2.55
CA ASP A 150 -0.88 -5.33 -3.60
C ASP A 150 0.39 -5.84 -4.28
N GLU A 151 0.87 -7.00 -3.83
CA GLU A 151 2.13 -7.63 -4.30
C GLU A 151 3.35 -6.69 -4.25
N ALA A 152 3.32 -5.70 -3.38
CA ALA A 152 4.25 -4.57 -3.31
C ALA A 152 5.72 -4.95 -3.02
N THR A 153 6.01 -6.21 -2.72
CA THR A 153 7.39 -6.70 -2.48
C THR A 153 7.82 -7.75 -3.50
N SER A 154 7.02 -8.01 -4.53
CA SER A 154 7.25 -9.10 -5.49
C SER A 154 8.54 -8.94 -6.31
N ALA A 155 8.93 -7.71 -6.65
CA ALA A 155 10.15 -7.39 -7.41
C ALA A 155 11.34 -7.04 -6.51
N LEU A 156 11.22 -7.13 -5.17
CA LEU A 156 12.30 -6.86 -4.24
C LEU A 156 13.14 -8.13 -4.00
N ASP A 157 14.44 -7.94 -3.85
CA ASP A 157 15.32 -8.96 -3.30
C ASP A 157 15.01 -9.20 -1.81
N SER A 158 15.42 -10.35 -1.29
CA SER A 158 15.06 -10.77 0.08
C SER A 158 15.56 -9.84 1.17
N LYS A 159 16.70 -9.15 0.97
CA LYS A 159 17.24 -8.20 1.95
C LYS A 159 16.39 -6.94 1.96
N THR A 160 16.17 -6.34 0.80
CA THR A 160 15.33 -5.13 0.66
C THR A 160 13.89 -5.39 1.12
N GLU A 161 13.32 -6.56 0.80
CA GLU A 161 12.01 -6.97 1.34
C GLU A 161 12.01 -6.99 2.87
N HIS A 162 13.06 -7.57 3.48
CA HIS A 162 13.18 -7.63 4.94
C HIS A 162 13.23 -6.22 5.56
N ASP A 163 14.07 -5.34 5.02
CA ASP A 163 14.28 -3.99 5.52
C ASP A 163 13.00 -3.13 5.38
N VAL A 164 12.31 -3.24 4.26
CA VAL A 164 10.99 -2.60 4.05
C VAL A 164 9.94 -3.14 5.03
N MET A 165 9.91 -4.46 5.26
CA MET A 165 8.99 -5.05 6.22
C MET A 165 9.32 -4.62 7.65
N GLN A 166 10.58 -4.43 7.99
CA GLN A 166 10.97 -3.82 9.27
C GLN A 166 10.51 -2.36 9.39
N ALA A 167 10.66 -1.56 8.32
CA ALA A 167 10.14 -0.20 8.32
C ALA A 167 8.62 -0.16 8.53
N LEU A 168 7.88 -1.08 7.88
CA LEU A 168 6.46 -1.26 8.12
C LEU A 168 6.15 -1.70 9.57
N ASP A 169 7.02 -2.51 10.19
CA ASP A 169 6.91 -2.89 11.61
C ASP A 169 7.13 -1.69 12.54
N LEU A 170 8.01 -0.75 12.18
CA LEU A 170 8.25 0.49 12.94
C LEU A 170 7.10 1.50 12.82
N VAL A 171 6.52 1.65 11.63
CA VAL A 171 5.26 2.42 11.43
C VAL A 171 4.13 1.73 12.22
N GLY A 172 4.20 0.44 12.34
CA GLY A 172 3.64 -0.46 13.31
C GLY A 172 2.15 -0.27 13.58
N ARG A 173 1.74 -0.42 14.81
CA ARG A 173 0.35 -0.39 15.29
C ARG A 173 -0.42 0.94 15.08
N ARG A 174 0.21 1.95 14.47
CA ARG A 174 -0.43 3.21 14.07
C ARG A 174 -1.10 3.13 12.70
N CYS A 175 -0.76 2.10 11.91
CA CYS A 175 -1.28 1.89 10.56
C CYS A 175 -1.85 0.48 10.43
N THR A 176 -3.10 0.37 10.01
CA THR A 176 -3.71 -0.92 9.66
C THR A 176 -3.18 -1.34 8.29
N THR A 177 -2.54 -2.49 8.21
CA THR A 177 -1.90 -2.94 6.97
C THR A 177 -2.64 -4.15 6.40
N ILE A 178 -3.04 -4.07 5.14
CA ILE A 178 -3.67 -5.14 4.38
C ILE A 178 -2.70 -5.58 3.29
N VAL A 179 -2.28 -6.83 3.32
CA VAL A 179 -1.29 -7.37 2.38
C VAL A 179 -1.96 -8.40 1.48
N ILE A 180 -1.99 -8.15 0.17
CA ILE A 180 -2.29 -9.18 -0.80
C ILE A 180 -0.99 -9.94 -1.05
N ALA A 181 -0.89 -11.15 -0.47
CA ALA A 181 0.33 -11.89 -0.40
C ALA A 181 0.29 -13.17 -1.26
N HIS A 182 1.38 -13.39 -1.98
CA HIS A 182 1.68 -14.65 -2.67
C HIS A 182 2.88 -15.38 -2.02
N ARG A 183 3.62 -14.72 -1.13
CA ARG A 183 4.79 -15.30 -0.43
C ARG A 183 4.42 -15.66 1.00
N LEU A 184 4.76 -16.88 1.40
CA LEU A 184 4.54 -17.37 2.77
C LEU A 184 5.30 -16.53 3.83
N SER A 185 6.49 -16.00 3.47
CA SER A 185 7.28 -15.14 4.36
C SER A 185 6.52 -13.90 4.81
N THR A 186 5.75 -13.30 3.91
CA THR A 186 4.93 -12.11 4.19
C THR A 186 3.70 -12.45 5.03
N VAL A 187 3.04 -13.59 4.71
CA VAL A 187 1.84 -14.06 5.43
C VAL A 187 2.14 -14.38 6.89
N ARG A 188 3.31 -14.96 7.17
CA ARG A 188 3.75 -15.32 8.54
C ARG A 188 3.82 -14.15 9.52
N LYS A 189 3.97 -12.93 9.01
CA LYS A 189 4.06 -11.70 9.82
C LYS A 189 2.71 -11.01 10.02
N CYS A 190 1.61 -11.62 9.57
CA CYS A 190 0.28 -11.06 9.69
C CYS A 190 -0.45 -11.60 10.92
N ASP A 191 -1.21 -10.73 11.59
CA ASP A 191 -2.03 -11.07 12.75
C ASP A 191 -3.24 -11.93 12.38
N ARG A 192 -3.73 -11.79 11.14
CA ARG A 192 -4.86 -12.56 10.60
C ARG A 192 -4.68 -12.84 9.12
N ILE A 193 -5.24 -13.95 8.68
CA ILE A 193 -5.23 -14.38 7.29
C ILE A 193 -6.68 -14.59 6.84
N PHE A 194 -7.04 -13.95 5.74
CA PHE A 194 -8.33 -14.13 5.06
C PHE A 194 -8.11 -14.86 3.74
N GLU A 195 -8.64 -16.06 3.63
CA GLU A 195 -8.63 -16.79 2.37
C GLU A 195 -9.81 -16.38 1.51
N VAL A 196 -9.50 -15.84 0.32
CA VAL A 196 -10.50 -15.41 -0.66
C VAL A 196 -10.59 -16.44 -1.79
N GLU A 197 -11.77 -17.03 -1.97
CA GLU A 197 -12.06 -17.99 -3.03
C GLU A 197 -13.36 -17.64 -3.74
N ASN A 198 -13.30 -17.48 -5.08
CA ASN A 198 -14.46 -17.17 -5.92
C ASN A 198 -15.27 -15.94 -5.46
N GLY A 199 -14.61 -14.92 -4.94
CA GLY A 199 -15.24 -13.69 -4.43
C GLY A 199 -15.92 -13.85 -3.07
N ARG A 200 -15.52 -14.86 -2.28
CA ARG A 200 -15.98 -15.06 -0.89
C ARG A 200 -14.81 -15.23 0.04
N ILE A 201 -14.96 -14.78 1.28
CA ILE A 201 -14.02 -15.11 2.35
C ILE A 201 -14.37 -16.52 2.84
N LYS A 202 -13.46 -17.48 2.63
CA LYS A 202 -13.67 -18.89 2.93
C LYS A 202 -13.20 -19.26 4.31
N ALA A 203 -12.08 -18.70 4.73
CA ALA A 203 -11.49 -18.99 6.03
C ALA A 203 -10.86 -17.73 6.62
N VAL A 204 -10.90 -17.66 7.94
CA VAL A 204 -10.18 -16.67 8.75
C VAL A 204 -9.35 -17.48 9.73
N GLY A 205 -8.04 -17.23 9.77
CA GLY A 205 -7.12 -17.96 10.65
C GLY A 205 -5.97 -17.09 11.08
N ASP A 206 -5.28 -17.53 12.11
CA ASP A 206 -3.99 -17.03 12.52
C ASP A 206 -2.92 -17.97 11.93
N PHE A 207 -1.69 -17.48 11.78
CA PHE A 207 -0.59 -18.32 11.31
C PHE A 207 -0.04 -19.08 12.54
N GLU A 208 -0.35 -20.39 12.67
CA GLU A 208 0.32 -21.31 13.60
C GLU A 208 1.57 -21.93 12.98
#